data_ae32cf85a57a2866425774f1fc11d894
#
_entry.id   ae32cf85a57a2866425774f1fc11d894
#
_cell.length_a   1.000
_cell.length_b   1.000
_cell.length_c   1.000
_cell.angle_alpha   90.00
_cell.angle_beta   90.00
_cell.angle_gamma   90.00
#
_symmetry.space_group_name_H-M   'P 1'
#
loop_
_entity.id
_entity.type
_entity.pdbx_description
1 polymer ?
#
loop_
_entity_poly.entity_id
_entity_poly.type
_entity_poly.pdbx_seq_one_letter_code
_entity_poly.pdbx_strand_id
1 'polypeptide(L)'
;HIEIIKLEEFGNALFIDSELQVAEKDEKKYSGQFVNSALTLSKDNSSSAIIGGGDGGVARECLSKGFDIIDWYELDPEVVKVCQKHLPKICGEVKANNNVKTYWGDAFESIKKVKDSKYDKIFVDLNDDQYCIDLAAKNMKGLKRILKPGGVITAQVGCLSKKPRQVNNWLKVLSQNFGNSKLDEVFIPSFDCRWNFASSIMNS
;
A
#
# COMPACT_ATOMS: atom_id res chain seq x y z
N HIS A 1 -16.58 -7.42 8.09
CA HIS A 1 -17.80 -6.74 7.61
C HIS A 1 -17.40 -5.56 6.72
N ILE A 2 -17.95 -5.46 5.51
CA ILE A 2 -17.63 -4.42 4.53
C ILE A 2 -18.84 -3.52 4.36
N GLU A 3 -18.65 -2.20 4.50
CA GLU A 3 -19.70 -1.20 4.34
C GLU A 3 -19.25 -0.03 3.48
N ILE A 4 -20.16 0.51 2.67
CA ILE A 4 -19.98 1.80 2.00
C ILE A 4 -20.96 2.80 2.63
N ILE A 5 -20.40 3.83 3.24
CA ILE A 5 -21.16 4.88 3.91
C ILE A 5 -20.91 6.21 3.19
N LYS A 6 -21.98 6.93 2.89
CA LYS A 6 -21.88 8.28 2.33
C LYS A 6 -21.63 9.28 3.47
N LEU A 7 -20.44 9.83 3.52
CA LEU A 7 -20.08 10.90 4.42
C LEU A 7 -20.35 12.25 3.75
N GLU A 8 -20.95 13.19 4.46
CA GLU A 8 -21.34 14.49 3.93
C GLU A 8 -20.16 15.26 3.33
N GLU A 9 -19.06 15.33 4.09
CA GLU A 9 -17.87 16.09 3.66
C GLU A 9 -16.96 15.29 2.71
N PHE A 10 -16.91 13.94 2.83
CA PHE A 10 -15.88 13.13 2.19
C PHE A 10 -16.37 12.24 1.05
N GLY A 11 -17.69 12.24 0.74
CA GLY A 11 -18.28 11.40 -0.29
C GLY A 11 -18.47 9.95 0.19
N ASN A 12 -18.47 9.01 -0.74
CA ASN A 12 -18.56 7.60 -0.36
C ASN A 12 -17.26 7.16 0.31
N ALA A 13 -17.39 6.38 1.37
CA ALA A 13 -16.26 5.90 2.15
C ALA A 13 -16.40 4.39 2.40
N LEU A 14 -15.27 3.68 2.33
CA LEU A 14 -15.17 2.27 2.67
C LEU A 14 -14.88 2.11 4.16
N PHE A 15 -15.67 1.28 4.81
CA PHE A 15 -15.42 0.81 6.17
C PHE A 15 -15.26 -0.71 6.16
N ILE A 16 -14.27 -1.20 6.89
CA ILE A 16 -14.06 -2.63 7.16
C ILE A 16 -14.05 -2.80 8.67
N ASP A 17 -14.94 -3.66 9.18
CA ASP A 17 -15.12 -3.91 10.62
C ASP A 17 -15.27 -2.61 11.43
N SER A 18 -16.06 -1.67 10.91
CA SER A 18 -16.33 -0.34 11.46
C SER A 18 -15.14 0.63 11.47
N GLU A 19 -14.01 0.29 10.85
CA GLU A 19 -12.86 1.17 10.68
C GLU A 19 -12.86 1.79 9.28
N LEU A 20 -12.72 3.12 9.19
CA LEU A 20 -12.60 3.85 7.94
C LEU A 20 -11.30 3.48 7.23
N GLN A 21 -11.42 2.97 6.01
CA GLN A 21 -10.28 2.59 5.18
C GLN A 21 -9.92 3.67 4.16
N VAL A 22 -10.93 4.26 3.51
CA VAL A 22 -10.73 5.27 2.45
C VAL A 22 -11.99 6.09 2.24
N ALA A 23 -11.85 7.34 1.82
CA ALA A 23 -12.95 8.20 1.40
C ALA A 23 -12.66 8.88 0.06
N GLU A 24 -13.69 9.03 -0.81
CA GLU A 24 -13.53 9.46 -2.21
C GLU A 24 -12.83 10.80 -2.40
N LYS A 25 -13.08 11.77 -1.51
CA LYS A 25 -12.62 13.15 -1.75
C LYS A 25 -11.15 13.39 -1.41
N ASP A 26 -10.54 12.56 -0.58
CA ASP A 26 -9.15 12.77 -0.15
C ASP A 26 -8.21 11.56 -0.36
N GLU A 27 -8.74 10.46 -0.88
CA GLU A 27 -7.97 9.25 -1.20
C GLU A 27 -6.73 9.56 -2.06
N LYS A 28 -6.84 10.45 -3.05
CA LYS A 28 -5.69 10.82 -3.90
C LYS A 28 -4.53 11.43 -3.13
N LYS A 29 -4.76 12.04 -1.97
CA LYS A 29 -3.69 12.52 -1.10
C LYS A 29 -2.91 11.34 -0.50
N TYR A 30 -3.65 10.31 -0.07
CA TYR A 30 -3.08 9.09 0.49
C TYR A 30 -2.27 8.33 -0.56
N SER A 31 -2.91 7.84 -1.62
CA SER A 31 -2.24 7.03 -2.65
C SER A 31 -1.14 7.79 -3.38
N GLY A 32 -1.37 9.09 -3.65
CA GLY A 32 -0.38 9.95 -4.28
C GLY A 32 0.88 10.09 -3.43
N GLN A 33 0.74 10.37 -2.12
CA GLN A 33 1.89 10.46 -1.22
C GLN A 33 2.56 9.10 -1.07
N PHE A 34 1.79 8.02 -0.94
CA PHE A 34 2.33 6.68 -0.79
C PHE A 34 3.27 6.31 -1.94
N VAL A 35 2.80 6.46 -3.19
CA VAL A 35 3.63 6.17 -4.38
C VAL A 35 4.78 7.16 -4.53
N ASN A 36 4.55 8.45 -4.28
CA ASN A 36 5.61 9.46 -4.36
C ASN A 36 6.72 9.24 -3.33
N SER A 37 6.41 8.74 -2.13
CA SER A 37 7.42 8.41 -1.11
C SER A 37 8.45 7.42 -1.64
N ALA A 38 8.03 6.39 -2.38
CA ALA A 38 8.94 5.46 -3.05
C ALA A 38 9.75 6.14 -4.17
N LEU A 39 9.08 6.93 -5.01
CA LEU A 39 9.70 7.58 -6.17
C LEU A 39 10.68 8.70 -5.81
N THR A 40 10.64 9.23 -4.58
CA THR A 40 11.66 10.19 -4.10
C THR A 40 12.99 9.51 -3.80
N LEU A 41 13.01 8.22 -3.47
CA LEU A 41 14.23 7.46 -3.18
C LEU A 41 14.85 6.84 -4.44
N SER A 42 14.03 6.40 -5.40
CA SER A 42 14.48 5.89 -6.69
C SER A 42 13.42 6.18 -7.76
N LYS A 43 13.86 6.59 -8.95
CA LYS A 43 12.96 6.92 -10.08
C LYS A 43 12.55 5.70 -10.90
N ASP A 44 13.16 4.53 -10.67
CA ASP A 44 12.82 3.30 -11.39
C ASP A 44 11.37 2.92 -11.08
N ASN A 45 10.55 2.75 -12.10
CA ASN A 45 9.12 2.50 -12.00
C ASN A 45 8.60 1.47 -13.00
N SER A 46 9.46 0.58 -13.53
CA SER A 46 9.02 -0.44 -14.48
C SER A 46 8.12 -1.50 -13.85
N SER A 47 8.33 -1.81 -12.57
CA SER A 47 7.60 -2.91 -11.93
C SER A 47 7.33 -2.67 -10.46
N SER A 48 6.12 -3.01 -10.03
CA SER A 48 5.72 -2.94 -8.62
C SER A 48 4.97 -4.18 -8.14
N ALA A 49 5.07 -4.44 -6.84
CA ALA A 49 4.19 -5.31 -6.09
C ALA A 49 3.40 -4.47 -5.09
N ILE A 50 2.09 -4.68 -5.00
CA ILE A 50 1.22 -4.07 -4.00
C ILE A 50 0.68 -5.18 -3.11
N ILE A 51 0.90 -5.08 -1.81
CA ILE A 51 0.46 -6.04 -0.80
C ILE A 51 -0.71 -5.44 -0.04
N GLY A 52 -1.91 -5.93 -0.28
CA GLY A 52 -3.15 -5.32 0.22
C GLY A 52 -3.65 -4.18 -0.67
N GLY A 53 -4.25 -3.16 -0.09
CA GLY A 53 -4.76 -1.99 -0.82
C GLY A 53 -5.99 -2.30 -1.68
N GLY A 54 -6.95 -3.05 -1.13
CA GLY A 54 -8.14 -3.56 -1.82
C GLY A 54 -9.05 -2.50 -2.44
N ASP A 55 -8.89 -1.22 -2.07
CA ASP A 55 -9.60 -0.11 -2.71
C ASP A 55 -9.08 0.21 -4.13
N GLY A 56 -7.86 -0.21 -4.47
CA GLY A 56 -7.23 -0.02 -5.78
C GLY A 56 -6.59 1.36 -6.00
N GLY A 57 -6.59 2.24 -5.01
CA GLY A 57 -6.03 3.59 -5.13
C GLY A 57 -4.55 3.60 -5.43
N VAL A 58 -3.76 2.77 -4.73
CA VAL A 58 -2.31 2.64 -4.96
C VAL A 58 -2.03 2.09 -6.37
N ALA A 59 -2.79 1.10 -6.82
CA ALA A 59 -2.62 0.54 -8.16
C ALA A 59 -2.96 1.58 -9.26
N ARG A 60 -4.04 2.37 -9.07
CA ARG A 60 -4.37 3.49 -9.96
C ARG A 60 -3.25 4.52 -9.99
N GLU A 61 -2.68 4.87 -8.83
CA GLU A 61 -1.60 5.84 -8.76
C GLU A 61 -0.34 5.32 -9.44
N CYS A 62 0.01 4.04 -9.27
CA CYS A 62 1.11 3.41 -10.01
C CYS A 62 0.91 3.50 -11.52
N LEU A 63 -0.30 3.22 -12.04
CA LEU A 63 -0.63 3.40 -13.46
C LEU A 63 -0.41 4.84 -13.90
N SER A 64 -0.85 5.82 -13.11
CA SER A 64 -0.69 7.24 -13.42
C SER A 64 0.77 7.69 -13.45
N LYS A 65 1.67 7.00 -12.78
CA LYS A 65 3.12 7.22 -12.75
C LYS A 65 3.87 6.40 -13.80
N GLY A 66 3.16 5.66 -14.66
CA GLY A 66 3.74 4.95 -15.79
C GLY A 66 4.42 3.63 -15.41
N PHE A 67 3.96 2.95 -14.37
CA PHE A 67 4.41 1.58 -14.10
C PHE A 67 3.90 0.63 -15.18
N ASP A 68 4.80 -0.19 -15.75
CA ASP A 68 4.49 -1.15 -16.82
C ASP A 68 3.95 -2.47 -16.27
N ILE A 69 4.40 -2.87 -15.08
CA ILE A 69 4.00 -4.12 -14.40
C ILE A 69 3.57 -3.78 -12.99
N ILE A 70 2.31 -4.07 -12.68
CA ILE A 70 1.72 -3.88 -11.35
C ILE A 70 1.11 -5.22 -10.93
N ASP A 71 1.82 -5.96 -10.08
CA ASP A 71 1.30 -7.17 -9.47
C ASP A 71 0.62 -6.81 -8.15
N TRP A 72 -0.70 -6.95 -8.11
CA TRP A 72 -1.54 -6.58 -6.98
C TRP A 72 -2.00 -7.83 -6.22
N TYR A 73 -1.57 -7.99 -4.98
CA TYR A 73 -1.86 -9.11 -4.11
C TYR A 73 -2.89 -8.71 -3.07
N GLU A 74 -4.11 -9.21 -3.20
CA GLU A 74 -5.23 -8.85 -2.34
C GLU A 74 -5.89 -10.11 -1.74
N LEU A 75 -6.12 -10.07 -0.44
CA LEU A 75 -6.66 -11.20 0.31
C LEU A 75 -8.14 -11.41 0.02
N ASP A 76 -8.93 -10.32 0.01
CA ASP A 76 -10.38 -10.37 -0.08
C ASP A 76 -10.91 -9.78 -1.40
N PRO A 77 -11.30 -10.63 -2.38
CA PRO A 77 -11.87 -10.16 -3.63
C PRO A 77 -13.18 -9.38 -3.47
N GLU A 78 -13.89 -9.54 -2.35
CA GLU A 78 -15.15 -8.81 -2.12
C GLU A 78 -14.88 -7.33 -1.84
N VAL A 79 -13.80 -6.97 -1.16
CA VAL A 79 -13.40 -5.56 -0.99
C VAL A 79 -13.23 -4.89 -2.35
N VAL A 80 -12.49 -5.52 -3.27
CA VAL A 80 -12.27 -4.99 -4.61
C VAL A 80 -13.59 -4.85 -5.39
N LYS A 81 -14.48 -5.85 -5.33
CA LYS A 81 -15.78 -5.77 -6.00
C LYS A 81 -16.64 -4.63 -5.49
N VAL A 82 -16.70 -4.46 -4.17
CA VAL A 82 -17.43 -3.37 -3.52
C VAL A 82 -16.86 -2.00 -3.94
N CYS A 83 -15.53 -1.87 -3.93
CA CYS A 83 -14.86 -0.65 -4.37
C CYS A 83 -15.09 -0.34 -5.85
N GLN A 84 -15.01 -1.33 -6.73
CA GLN A 84 -15.32 -1.15 -8.16
C GLN A 84 -16.74 -0.65 -8.38
N LYS A 85 -17.70 -1.14 -7.62
CA LYS A 85 -19.12 -0.78 -7.76
C LYS A 85 -19.45 0.58 -7.15
N HIS A 86 -18.90 0.88 -5.98
CA HIS A 86 -19.34 2.00 -5.15
C HIS A 86 -18.32 3.14 -5.04
N LEU A 87 -17.03 2.87 -5.36
CA LEU A 87 -15.94 3.84 -5.35
C LEU A 87 -15.21 3.87 -6.71
N PRO A 88 -15.94 4.01 -7.85
CA PRO A 88 -15.33 3.92 -9.18
C PRO A 88 -14.26 4.99 -9.42
N LYS A 89 -14.31 6.11 -8.72
CA LYS A 89 -13.28 7.16 -8.81
C LYS A 89 -11.94 6.75 -8.20
N ILE A 90 -11.96 5.81 -7.27
CA ILE A 90 -10.76 5.26 -6.61
C ILE A 90 -10.26 4.05 -7.39
N CYS A 91 -11.06 2.98 -7.40
CA CYS A 91 -10.71 1.72 -8.04
C CYS A 91 -10.69 1.82 -9.58
N GLY A 92 -11.60 2.61 -10.16
CA GLY A 92 -11.65 2.90 -11.58
C GLY A 92 -11.54 1.68 -12.49
N GLU A 93 -10.77 1.85 -13.56
CA GLU A 93 -10.50 0.81 -14.57
C GLU A 93 -9.24 -0.02 -14.25
N VAL A 94 -8.73 0.08 -13.01
CA VAL A 94 -7.47 -0.55 -12.60
C VAL A 94 -7.44 -2.04 -12.97
N LYS A 95 -8.50 -2.77 -12.64
CA LYS A 95 -8.59 -4.22 -12.90
C LYS A 95 -8.67 -4.57 -14.39
N ALA A 96 -9.17 -3.69 -15.22
CA ALA A 96 -9.26 -3.91 -16.67
C ALA A 96 -7.97 -3.52 -17.41
N ASN A 97 -7.02 -2.88 -16.72
CA ASN A 97 -5.77 -2.44 -17.34
C ASN A 97 -4.79 -3.60 -17.46
N ASN A 98 -4.23 -3.77 -18.66
CA ASN A 98 -3.30 -4.88 -18.97
C ASN A 98 -1.99 -4.84 -18.17
N ASN A 99 -1.62 -3.68 -17.63
CA ASN A 99 -0.42 -3.53 -16.78
C ASN A 99 -0.67 -4.02 -15.34
N VAL A 100 -1.93 -4.27 -14.96
CA VAL A 100 -2.30 -4.72 -13.61
C VAL A 100 -2.70 -6.19 -13.63
N LYS A 101 -2.01 -6.96 -12.83
CA LYS A 101 -2.36 -8.36 -12.58
C LYS A 101 -2.69 -8.55 -11.11
N THR A 102 -3.91 -8.99 -10.83
CA THR A 102 -4.37 -9.25 -9.47
C THR A 102 -4.17 -10.72 -9.11
N TYR A 103 -3.64 -10.94 -7.91
CA TYR A 103 -3.47 -12.25 -7.29
C TYR A 103 -4.31 -12.31 -6.01
N TRP A 104 -5.22 -13.27 -5.97
CA TRP A 104 -6.15 -13.43 -4.86
C TRP A 104 -5.63 -14.35 -3.78
N GLY A 105 -5.87 -14.00 -2.52
CA GLY A 105 -5.50 -14.78 -1.35
C GLY A 105 -4.26 -14.24 -0.62
N ASP A 106 -3.66 -15.07 0.22
CA ASP A 106 -2.51 -14.66 1.03
C ASP A 106 -1.34 -14.20 0.14
N ALA A 107 -1.02 -12.91 0.23
CA ALA A 107 0.07 -12.27 -0.49
C ALA A 107 1.42 -12.94 -0.16
N PHE A 108 1.65 -13.27 1.11
CA PHE A 108 2.92 -13.83 1.57
C PHE A 108 3.13 -15.27 1.12
N GLU A 109 2.07 -16.03 0.90
CA GLU A 109 2.15 -17.33 0.22
C GLU A 109 2.40 -17.15 -1.28
N SER A 110 1.73 -16.18 -1.90
CA SER A 110 1.85 -15.90 -3.32
C SER A 110 3.26 -15.45 -3.72
N ILE A 111 3.89 -14.57 -2.93
CA ILE A 111 5.23 -14.06 -3.23
C ILE A 111 6.33 -15.13 -3.14
N LYS A 112 6.11 -16.27 -2.46
CA LYS A 112 7.06 -17.39 -2.43
C LYS A 112 7.36 -17.94 -3.84
N LYS A 113 6.40 -17.81 -4.76
CA LYS A 113 6.51 -18.27 -6.16
C LYS A 113 7.07 -17.21 -7.10
N VAL A 114 7.27 -15.99 -6.62
CA VAL A 114 7.83 -14.89 -7.41
C VAL A 114 9.34 -15.05 -7.51
N LYS A 115 9.89 -14.82 -8.71
CA LYS A 115 11.34 -14.85 -8.93
C LYS A 115 12.04 -13.74 -8.11
N ASP A 116 13.30 -13.97 -7.79
CA ASP A 116 14.14 -13.01 -7.10
C ASP A 116 14.32 -11.74 -7.94
N SER A 117 14.49 -10.61 -7.27
CA SER A 117 14.80 -9.31 -7.90
C SER A 117 13.85 -8.95 -9.05
N LYS A 118 12.53 -9.12 -8.83
CA LYS A 118 11.51 -8.84 -9.84
C LYS A 118 11.08 -7.37 -9.86
N TYR A 119 10.91 -6.76 -8.67
CA TYR A 119 10.23 -5.47 -8.55
C TYR A 119 11.17 -4.32 -8.25
N ASP A 120 10.91 -3.18 -8.86
CA ASP A 120 11.57 -1.90 -8.53
C ASP A 120 10.96 -1.30 -7.26
N LYS A 121 9.64 -1.52 -7.04
CA LYS A 121 8.90 -1.02 -5.88
C LYS A 121 8.05 -2.11 -5.25
N ILE A 122 7.99 -2.07 -3.92
CA ILE A 122 7.00 -2.84 -3.15
C ILE A 122 6.23 -1.86 -2.27
N PHE A 123 4.90 -1.88 -2.37
CA PHE A 123 3.99 -1.12 -1.53
C PHE A 123 3.30 -2.07 -0.57
N VAL A 124 3.44 -1.83 0.74
CA VAL A 124 2.79 -2.63 1.78
C VAL A 124 1.64 -1.80 2.36
N ASP A 125 0.44 -2.11 1.89
CA ASP A 125 -0.81 -1.40 2.21
C ASP A 125 -1.74 -2.30 3.03
N LEU A 126 -1.26 -2.69 4.21
CA LEU A 126 -1.97 -3.48 5.20
C LEU A 126 -2.49 -2.57 6.32
N ASN A 127 -3.39 -3.06 7.17
CA ASN A 127 -3.81 -2.34 8.36
C ASN A 127 -2.63 -1.97 9.27
N ASP A 128 -2.77 -0.88 10.01
CA ASP A 128 -1.74 -0.34 10.91
C ASP A 128 -1.81 -0.95 12.34
N ASP A 129 -2.40 -2.14 12.46
CA ASP A 129 -2.45 -2.89 13.71
C ASP A 129 -1.18 -3.74 13.94
N GLN A 130 -1.00 -4.19 15.19
CA GLN A 130 0.19 -4.97 15.55
C GLN A 130 0.24 -6.32 14.84
N TYR A 131 -0.91 -6.94 14.55
CA TYR A 131 -0.95 -8.23 13.85
C TYR A 131 -0.38 -8.10 12.42
N CYS A 132 -0.77 -7.07 11.69
CA CYS A 132 -0.26 -6.82 10.33
C CYS A 132 1.24 -6.46 10.33
N ILE A 133 1.71 -5.73 11.35
CA ILE A 133 3.15 -5.42 11.52
C ILE A 133 3.94 -6.71 11.75
N ASP A 134 3.48 -7.58 12.63
CA ASP A 134 4.15 -8.86 12.96
C ASP A 134 4.14 -9.81 11.74
N LEU A 135 3.04 -9.82 11.00
CA LEU A 135 2.90 -10.60 9.77
C LEU A 135 3.90 -10.13 8.70
N ALA A 136 4.00 -8.82 8.48
CA ALA A 136 4.97 -8.24 7.55
C ALA A 136 6.41 -8.52 8.01
N ALA A 137 6.71 -8.35 9.31
CA ALA A 137 8.03 -8.63 9.88
C ALA A 137 8.47 -10.07 9.64
N LYS A 138 7.59 -11.04 9.88
CA LYS A 138 7.82 -12.47 9.64
C LYS A 138 8.15 -12.78 8.19
N ASN A 139 7.56 -12.03 7.25
CA ASN A 139 7.69 -12.25 5.81
C ASN A 139 8.69 -11.30 5.12
N MET A 140 9.36 -10.44 5.86
CA MET A 140 10.24 -9.40 5.32
C MET A 140 11.38 -9.96 4.45
N LYS A 141 11.91 -11.14 4.79
CA LYS A 141 12.93 -11.83 3.96
C LYS A 141 12.39 -12.15 2.55
N GLY A 142 11.12 -12.56 2.46
CA GLY A 142 10.45 -12.83 1.19
C GLY A 142 10.28 -11.55 0.37
N LEU A 143 9.83 -10.46 0.99
CA LEU A 143 9.72 -9.15 0.34
C LEU A 143 11.08 -8.64 -0.15
N LYS A 144 12.11 -8.76 0.69
CA LYS A 144 13.47 -8.38 0.32
C LYS A 144 14.00 -9.17 -0.88
N ARG A 145 13.74 -10.49 -0.92
CA ARG A 145 14.16 -11.37 -2.03
C ARG A 145 13.61 -10.95 -3.38
N ILE A 146 12.32 -10.56 -3.43
CA ILE A 146 11.66 -10.18 -4.69
C ILE A 146 11.92 -8.73 -5.12
N LEU A 147 12.50 -7.91 -4.22
CA LEU A 147 12.91 -6.54 -4.52
C LEU A 147 14.24 -6.53 -5.23
N LYS A 148 14.39 -5.72 -6.27
CA LYS A 148 15.66 -5.54 -6.99
C LYS A 148 16.69 -4.80 -6.11
N PRO A 149 18.00 -5.01 -6.32
CA PRO A 149 19.02 -4.10 -5.80
C PRO A 149 18.71 -2.66 -6.23
N GLY A 150 18.78 -1.70 -5.28
CA GLY A 150 18.36 -0.32 -5.52
C GLY A 150 16.84 -0.09 -5.53
N GLY A 151 16.05 -1.16 -5.43
CA GLY A 151 14.60 -1.05 -5.32
C GLY A 151 14.14 -0.49 -3.98
N VAL A 152 12.90 -0.05 -3.89
CA VAL A 152 12.34 0.61 -2.71
C VAL A 152 11.13 -0.15 -2.20
N ILE A 153 11.11 -0.41 -0.89
CA ILE A 153 9.90 -0.82 -0.17
C ILE A 153 9.33 0.38 0.56
N THR A 154 8.03 0.60 0.42
CA THR A 154 7.29 1.61 1.16
C THR A 154 6.10 0.95 1.86
N ALA A 155 5.94 1.22 3.15
CA ALA A 155 4.79 0.78 3.93
C ALA A 155 3.96 1.97 4.39
N GLN A 156 2.64 1.84 4.36
CA GLN A 156 1.80 2.69 5.20
C GLN A 156 2.04 2.28 6.66
N VAL A 157 2.24 3.24 7.53
CA VAL A 157 2.61 2.95 8.92
C VAL A 157 1.69 3.60 9.94
N GLY A 158 0.63 4.25 9.45
CA GLY A 158 -0.39 4.86 10.29
C GLY A 158 -0.08 6.28 10.72
N CYS A 159 -0.75 6.72 11.75
CA CYS A 159 -0.70 8.07 12.29
C CYS A 159 0.24 8.15 13.49
N LEU A 160 1.38 8.81 13.34
CA LEU A 160 2.39 8.93 14.41
C LEU A 160 1.82 9.60 15.67
N SER A 161 0.95 10.61 15.53
CA SER A 161 0.36 11.31 16.69
C SER A 161 -0.68 10.47 17.44
N LYS A 162 -1.38 9.56 16.74
CA LYS A 162 -2.43 8.71 17.34
C LYS A 162 -1.90 7.34 17.78
N LYS A 163 -0.96 6.76 16.99
CA LYS A 163 -0.45 5.39 17.18
C LYS A 163 1.09 5.34 17.13
N PRO A 164 1.81 6.08 17.99
CA PRO A 164 3.28 6.20 17.91
C PRO A 164 4.00 4.86 18.07
N ARG A 165 3.45 3.95 18.86
CA ARG A 165 4.02 2.61 19.06
C ARG A 165 4.03 1.79 17.78
N GLN A 166 2.93 1.78 17.04
CA GLN A 166 2.80 1.04 15.78
C GLN A 166 3.74 1.61 14.72
N VAL A 167 3.77 2.94 14.57
CA VAL A 167 4.71 3.60 13.63
C VAL A 167 6.16 3.25 13.96
N ASN A 168 6.55 3.31 15.23
CA ASN A 168 7.90 2.95 15.66
C ASN A 168 8.22 1.47 15.44
N ASN A 169 7.25 0.55 15.63
CA ASN A 169 7.41 -0.86 15.34
C ASN A 169 7.65 -1.10 13.84
N TRP A 170 6.89 -0.44 12.96
CA TRP A 170 7.12 -0.48 11.51
C TRP A 170 8.52 0.02 11.14
N LEU A 171 8.92 1.18 11.65
CA LEU A 171 10.26 1.72 11.41
C LEU A 171 11.36 0.76 11.85
N LYS A 172 11.18 0.10 13.00
CA LYS A 172 12.11 -0.93 13.48
C LYS A 172 12.18 -2.12 12.54
N VAL A 173 11.04 -2.62 12.06
CA VAL A 173 11.00 -3.75 11.10
C VAL A 173 11.73 -3.40 9.81
N LEU A 174 11.48 -2.21 9.25
CA LEU A 174 12.15 -1.77 8.02
C LEU A 174 13.65 -1.56 8.24
N SER A 175 14.05 -0.86 9.32
CA SER A 175 15.45 -0.57 9.58
C SER A 175 16.30 -1.81 9.82
N GLN A 176 15.75 -2.83 10.45
CA GLN A 176 16.43 -4.11 10.67
C GLN A 176 16.71 -4.88 9.37
N ASN A 177 15.94 -4.63 8.31
CA ASN A 177 16.04 -5.37 7.05
C ASN A 177 16.70 -4.57 5.92
N PHE A 178 16.55 -3.25 5.92
CA PHE A 178 16.98 -2.38 4.82
C PHE A 178 17.92 -1.23 5.26
N GLY A 179 18.11 -1.02 6.55
CA GLY A 179 18.84 0.12 7.08
C GLY A 179 17.93 1.33 7.32
N ASN A 180 18.40 2.54 7.03
CA ASN A 180 17.65 3.76 7.33
C ASN A 180 16.34 3.83 6.52
N SER A 181 15.28 4.23 7.21
CA SER A 181 13.98 4.50 6.61
C SER A 181 13.72 6.00 6.57
N LYS A 182 13.21 6.48 5.45
CA LYS A 182 12.64 7.83 5.31
C LYS A 182 11.17 7.78 5.73
N LEU A 183 10.75 8.72 6.57
CA LEU A 183 9.37 8.87 6.95
C LEU A 183 8.79 10.12 6.27
N ASP A 184 7.80 9.93 5.43
CA ASP A 184 7.02 10.99 4.79
C ASP A 184 5.62 11.06 5.42
N GLU A 185 4.99 12.24 5.39
CA GLU A 185 3.65 12.42 5.94
C GLU A 185 2.76 13.26 5.02
N VAL A 186 1.46 13.03 5.11
CA VAL A 186 0.42 13.84 4.46
C VAL A 186 -0.81 13.93 5.34
N PHE A 187 -1.43 15.11 5.42
CA PHE A 187 -2.69 15.26 6.14
C PHE A 187 -3.85 14.68 5.33
N ILE A 188 -4.54 13.70 5.90
CA ILE A 188 -5.75 13.08 5.34
C ILE A 188 -6.95 13.55 6.15
N PRO A 189 -7.77 14.45 5.60
CA PRO A 189 -8.90 15.06 6.33
C PRO A 189 -9.89 14.03 6.88
N SER A 190 -10.26 13.00 6.12
CA SER A 190 -11.21 11.96 6.57
C SER A 190 -10.69 11.14 7.75
N PHE A 191 -9.36 11.00 7.87
CA PHE A 191 -8.71 10.33 9.01
C PHE A 191 -8.44 11.30 10.16
N ASP A 192 -8.62 12.60 9.93
CA ASP A 192 -8.24 13.68 10.87
C ASP A 192 -6.83 13.46 11.43
N CYS A 193 -5.88 13.20 10.51
CA CYS A 193 -4.52 12.91 10.91
C CYS A 193 -3.49 13.13 9.79
N ARG A 194 -2.23 13.41 10.19
CA ARG A 194 -1.06 13.28 9.33
C ARG A 194 -0.67 11.82 9.25
N TRP A 195 -1.02 11.20 8.12
CA TRP A 195 -0.72 9.80 7.84
C TRP A 195 0.73 9.64 7.39
N ASN A 196 1.38 8.59 7.83
CA ASN A 196 2.79 8.38 7.60
C ASN A 196 3.07 7.20 6.68
N PHE A 197 4.08 7.36 5.84
CA PHE A 197 4.63 6.35 4.95
C PHE A 197 6.12 6.21 5.22
N ALA A 198 6.57 4.98 5.48
CA ALA A 198 7.96 4.67 5.71
C ALA A 198 8.56 3.98 4.49
N SER A 199 9.63 4.55 3.94
CA SER A 199 10.30 4.04 2.74
C SER A 199 11.74 3.69 3.03
N SER A 200 12.19 2.54 2.53
CA SER A 200 13.58 2.10 2.60
C SER A 200 14.08 1.62 1.25
N ILE A 201 15.33 1.91 0.94
CA ILE A 201 16.00 1.43 -0.28
C ILE A 201 16.77 0.15 0.01
N MET A 202 16.70 -0.81 -0.89
CA MET A 202 17.53 -2.01 -0.82
C MET A 202 18.95 -1.69 -1.27
N ASN A 203 19.88 -1.76 -0.33
CA ASN A 203 21.30 -1.64 -0.67
C ASN A 203 21.75 -2.80 -1.56
N SER A 204 22.71 -2.53 -2.42
CA SER A 204 23.34 -3.50 -3.34
C SER A 204 23.98 -4.65 -2.61
#